data_dfa3af548b23e25052f904aa7a68f31c
#
_entry.id   dfa3af548b23e25052f904aa7a68f31c
#
_cell.length_a   1.000
_cell.length_b   1.000
_cell.length_c   1.000
_cell.angle_alpha   90.00
_cell.angle_beta   90.00
_cell.angle_gamma   90.00
#
_symmetry.space_group_name_H-M   'P 1'
#
loop_
_entity.id
_entity.type
_entity.pdbx_description
1 polymer ?
#
loop_
_entity_poly.entity_id
_entity_poly.type
_entity_poly.pdbx_seq_one_letter_code
_entity_poly.pdbx_strand_id
1 'polypeptide(L)'
;MKEQLKIYTFKVEVMLRSEVLDPQGETINQTFKNIGVNNVLNVRQGKIFELKINCNNLEAARKEVEGMCMDMLANPVIEEYKVFEA
;
A
#
# COMPACT_ATOMS: atom_id res chain seq x y z
N MET A 1 34.07 -10.43 -11.39
CA MET A 1 32.85 -11.25 -11.48
C MET A 1 31.65 -10.35 -11.65
N LYS A 2 30.86 -10.57 -12.68
CA LYS A 2 29.65 -9.75 -12.88
C LYS A 2 28.54 -10.26 -11.99
N GLU A 3 27.98 -9.39 -11.18
CA GLU A 3 26.77 -9.70 -10.46
C GLU A 3 25.61 -9.75 -11.42
N GLN A 4 24.80 -10.80 -11.32
CA GLN A 4 23.60 -10.92 -12.12
C GLN A 4 22.46 -10.16 -11.48
N LEU A 5 21.90 -9.22 -12.23
CA LEU A 5 20.69 -8.53 -11.82
C LEU A 5 19.49 -9.42 -12.03
N LYS A 6 18.60 -9.44 -11.07
CA LYS A 6 17.34 -10.16 -11.13
C LYS A 6 16.19 -9.20 -10.94
N ILE A 7 15.04 -9.57 -11.46
CA ILE A 7 13.83 -8.79 -11.28
C ILE A 7 13.08 -9.33 -10.07
N TYR A 8 12.82 -8.44 -9.12
CA TYR A 8 12.01 -8.75 -7.94
C TYR A 8 10.72 -7.96 -7.99
N THR A 9 9.61 -8.59 -7.66
CA THR A 9 8.31 -7.96 -7.64
C THR A 9 7.86 -7.75 -6.20
N PHE A 10 7.39 -6.54 -5.91
CA PHE A 10 6.83 -6.19 -4.62
C PHE A 10 5.47 -5.56 -4.79
N LYS A 11 4.63 -5.75 -3.79
CA LYS A 11 3.38 -5.00 -3.66
C LYS A 11 3.47 -4.16 -2.41
N VAL A 12 3.09 -2.90 -2.54
CA VAL A 12 3.05 -1.96 -1.42
C VAL A 12 1.61 -1.55 -1.21
N GLU A 13 1.10 -1.84 -0.02
CA GLU A 13 -0.25 -1.47 0.38
C GLU A 13 -0.17 -0.21 1.22
N VAL A 14 -0.88 0.84 0.81
CA VAL A 14 -0.88 2.13 1.51
C VAL A 14 -2.29 2.43 1.99
N MET A 15 -2.43 2.67 3.28
CA MET A 15 -3.70 2.98 3.92
C MET A 15 -3.54 4.24 4.78
N LEU A 16 -4.62 5.01 4.92
CA LEU A 16 -4.67 6.05 5.92
C LEU A 16 -4.56 5.44 7.32
N ARG A 17 -3.89 6.13 8.22
CA ARG A 17 -3.83 5.70 9.63
C ARG A 17 -5.22 5.61 10.21
N SER A 18 -5.42 4.72 11.16
CA SER A 18 -6.75 4.45 11.72
C SER A 18 -7.41 5.67 12.34
N GLU A 19 -6.64 6.60 12.87
CA GLU A 19 -7.13 7.84 13.47
C GLU A 19 -7.45 8.94 12.48
N VAL A 20 -7.10 8.73 11.19
CA VAL A 20 -7.37 9.72 10.13
C VAL A 20 -8.70 9.39 9.46
N LEU A 21 -9.54 10.40 9.27
CA LEU A 21 -10.81 10.25 8.57
C LEU A 21 -10.57 9.83 7.13
N ASP A 22 -11.33 8.83 6.67
CA ASP A 22 -11.32 8.34 5.30
C ASP A 22 -12.64 8.72 4.61
N PRO A 23 -12.72 9.87 3.94
CA PRO A 23 -13.97 10.33 3.34
C PRO A 23 -14.49 9.39 2.24
N GLN A 24 -13.59 8.74 1.51
CA GLN A 24 -14.00 7.81 0.46
C GLN A 24 -14.59 6.53 1.04
N GLY A 25 -13.98 5.99 2.08
CA GLY A 25 -14.51 4.84 2.79
C GLY A 25 -15.86 5.15 3.43
N GLU A 26 -16.01 6.32 4.00
CA GLU A 26 -17.28 6.79 4.57
C GLU A 26 -18.39 6.85 3.51
N THR A 27 -18.08 7.38 2.34
CA THR A 27 -19.02 7.47 1.23
C THR A 27 -19.44 6.09 0.76
N ILE A 28 -18.52 5.16 0.64
CA ILE A 28 -18.82 3.78 0.25
C ILE A 28 -19.73 3.14 1.29
N ASN A 29 -19.45 3.30 2.56
CA ASN A 29 -20.25 2.74 3.64
C ASN A 29 -21.68 3.32 3.61
N GLN A 30 -21.83 4.61 3.38
CA GLN A 30 -23.11 5.25 3.25
C GLN A 30 -23.90 4.70 2.05
N THR A 31 -23.21 4.45 0.94
CA THR A 31 -23.82 3.84 -0.25
C THR A 31 -24.39 2.45 0.06
N PHE A 32 -23.65 1.63 0.82
CA PHE A 32 -24.15 0.33 1.26
C PHE A 32 -25.43 0.47 2.06
N LYS A 33 -25.47 1.40 3.00
CA LYS A 33 -26.66 1.65 3.80
C LYS A 33 -27.85 2.06 2.94
N ASN A 34 -27.60 2.91 1.96
CA ASN A 34 -28.65 3.40 1.05
C ASN A 34 -29.28 2.28 0.22
N ILE A 35 -28.54 1.22 -0.09
CA ILE A 35 -29.05 0.07 -0.83
C ILE A 35 -29.49 -1.08 0.06
N GLY A 36 -29.58 -0.85 1.37
CA GLY A 36 -30.11 -1.82 2.31
C GLY A 36 -29.09 -2.77 2.93
N VAL A 37 -27.80 -2.53 2.75
CA VAL A 37 -26.76 -3.33 3.39
C VAL A 37 -26.38 -2.65 4.70
N ASN A 38 -26.79 -3.26 5.82
CA ASN A 38 -26.68 -2.64 7.13
C ASN A 38 -25.68 -3.32 8.07
N ASN A 39 -25.06 -4.39 7.65
CA ASN A 39 -24.14 -5.15 8.48
C ASN A 39 -22.67 -4.84 8.25
N VAL A 40 -22.37 -3.84 7.42
CA VAL A 40 -21.01 -3.35 7.24
C VAL A 40 -20.74 -2.27 8.29
N LEU A 41 -19.80 -2.54 9.19
CA LEU A 41 -19.51 -1.65 10.30
C LEU A 41 -18.60 -0.51 9.89
N ASN A 42 -17.70 -0.77 8.95
CA ASN A 42 -16.73 0.22 8.54
C ASN A 42 -16.19 -0.11 7.16
N VAL A 43 -15.87 0.91 6.39
CA VAL A 43 -15.22 0.76 5.08
C VAL A 43 -14.01 1.68 5.05
N ARG A 44 -12.87 1.11 4.72
CA ARG A 44 -11.64 1.87 4.55
C ARG A 44 -11.04 1.58 3.20
N GLN A 45 -10.56 2.61 2.54
CA GLN A 45 -10.00 2.51 1.19
C GLN A 45 -8.51 2.82 1.24
N GLY A 46 -7.76 2.13 0.43
CA GLY A 46 -6.33 2.36 0.26
C GLY A 46 -5.93 2.12 -1.17
N LYS A 47 -4.65 2.06 -1.40
CA LYS A 47 -4.09 1.83 -2.73
C LYS A 47 -2.97 0.81 -2.65
N ILE A 48 -2.74 0.14 -3.78
CA ILE A 48 -1.68 -0.86 -3.92
C ILE A 48 -0.81 -0.45 -5.09
N PHE A 49 0.50 -0.46 -4.85
CA PHE A 49 1.49 -0.28 -5.90
C PHE A 49 2.17 -1.61 -6.17
N GLU A 50 2.35 -1.94 -7.43
CA GLU A 50 3.17 -3.08 -7.83
C GLU A 50 4.46 -2.56 -8.42
N LEU A 51 5.58 -3.00 -7.87
CA LEU A 51 6.90 -2.54 -8.27
C LEU A 51 7.74 -3.72 -8.73
N LYS A 52 8.40 -3.56 -9.87
CA LYS A 52 9.39 -4.52 -10.36
C LYS A 52 10.76 -3.85 -10.29
N ILE A 53 11.63 -4.43 -9.49
CA ILE A 53 12.95 -3.88 -9.21
C ILE A 53 14.03 -4.78 -9.79
N ASN A 54 14.91 -4.21 -10.59
CA ASN A 54 16.08 -4.92 -11.09
C ASN A 54 17.23 -4.71 -10.11
N CYS A 55 17.61 -5.76 -9.41
CA CYS A 55 18.56 -5.65 -8.32
C CYS A 55 19.38 -6.94 -8.16
N ASN A 56 20.49 -6.86 -7.44
CA ASN A 56 21.40 -7.99 -7.25
C ASN A 56 20.82 -9.07 -6.34
N ASN A 57 20.09 -8.68 -5.31
CA ASN A 57 19.53 -9.62 -4.35
C ASN A 57 18.24 -9.06 -3.75
N LEU A 58 17.51 -9.95 -3.10
CA LEU A 58 16.22 -9.62 -2.51
C LEU A 58 16.32 -8.55 -1.42
N GLU A 59 17.34 -8.65 -0.59
CA GLU A 59 17.49 -7.70 0.53
C GLU A 59 17.74 -6.28 0.04
N ALA A 60 18.59 -6.11 -0.97
CA ALA A 60 18.85 -4.81 -1.58
C ALA A 60 17.59 -4.26 -2.24
N ALA A 61 16.83 -5.11 -2.94
CA ALA A 61 15.58 -4.71 -3.58
C ALA A 61 14.57 -4.24 -2.53
N ARG A 62 14.43 -4.97 -1.43
CA ARG A 62 13.52 -4.59 -0.35
C ARG A 62 13.87 -3.24 0.25
N LYS A 63 15.14 -2.97 0.47
CA LYS A 63 15.61 -1.67 0.99
C LYS A 63 15.26 -0.52 0.05
N GLU A 64 15.42 -0.73 -1.25
CA GLU A 64 15.04 0.28 -2.23
C GLU A 64 13.53 0.56 -2.19
N VAL A 65 12.72 -0.50 -2.13
CA VAL A 65 11.26 -0.35 -2.05
C VAL A 65 10.85 0.40 -0.78
N GLU A 66 11.44 0.05 0.35
CA GLU A 66 11.14 0.74 1.61
C GLU A 66 11.52 2.22 1.55
N GLY A 67 12.66 2.54 0.93
CA GLY A 67 13.05 3.93 0.71
C GLY A 67 12.03 4.69 -0.14
N MET A 68 11.56 4.05 -1.22
CA MET A 68 10.52 4.65 -2.07
C MET A 68 9.22 4.89 -1.31
N CYS A 69 8.84 3.96 -0.43
CA CYS A 69 7.63 4.12 0.39
C CYS A 69 7.72 5.35 1.27
N MET A 70 8.86 5.53 1.92
CA MET A 70 9.07 6.67 2.81
C MET A 70 9.12 7.99 2.05
N ASP A 71 9.72 7.99 0.86
CA ASP A 71 9.98 9.23 0.12
C ASP A 71 8.82 9.65 -0.78
N MET A 72 8.11 8.70 -1.38
CA MET A 72 7.16 8.99 -2.46
C MET A 72 5.81 8.29 -2.36
N LEU A 73 5.79 7.02 -2.00
CA LEU A 73 4.58 6.20 -2.14
C LEU A 73 3.57 6.45 -1.04
N ALA A 74 4.03 6.79 0.14
CA ALA A 74 3.17 7.05 1.29
C ALA A 74 3.51 8.39 1.91
N ASN A 75 2.48 9.07 2.43
CA ASN A 75 2.67 10.25 3.25
C ASN A 75 2.76 9.80 4.71
N PRO A 76 3.95 9.78 5.32
CA PRO A 76 4.14 9.17 6.64
C PRO A 76 3.39 9.89 7.76
N VAL A 77 2.92 11.12 7.52
CA VAL A 77 2.15 11.86 8.52
C VAL A 77 0.75 11.27 8.69
N ILE A 78 0.12 10.86 7.59
CA ILE A 78 -1.29 10.41 7.60
C ILE A 78 -1.47 8.99 7.10
N GLU A 79 -0.46 8.38 6.52
CA GLU A 79 -0.56 7.05 5.91
C GLU A 79 0.44 6.08 6.53
N GLU A 80 0.10 4.82 6.47
CA GLU A 80 1.01 3.73 6.78
C GLU A 80 1.07 2.77 5.59
N TYR A 81 2.13 2.00 5.50
CA TYR A 81 2.32 1.10 4.37
C TYR A 81 2.81 -0.27 4.83
N LYS A 82 2.55 -1.27 3.99
CA LYS A 82 3.09 -2.62 4.14
C LYS A 82 3.69 -3.07 2.83
N VAL A 83 4.84 -3.73 2.91
CA VAL A 83 5.57 -4.23 1.74
C VAL A 83 5.45 -5.74 1.70
N PHE A 84 5.01 -6.26 0.57
CA PHE A 84 4.89 -7.71 0.35
C PHE A 84 5.74 -8.12 -0.84
N GLU A 85 6.43 -9.23 -0.71
CA GLU A 85 7.07 -9.87 -1.84
C GLU A 85 6.02 -10.62 -2.66
N ALA A 86 6.12 -10.48 -3.95
CA ALA A 86 5.20 -11.17 -4.85
C ALA A 86 5.87 -12.30 -5.61
#